data_638e3e7e560c8835b77120fa19db5590
#
_entry.id   638e3e7e560c8835b77120fa19db5590
#
_cell.length_a   1.000
_cell.length_b   1.000
_cell.length_c   1.000
_cell.angle_alpha   90.00
_cell.angle_beta   90.00
_cell.angle_gamma   90.00
#
_symmetry.space_group_name_H-M   'P 1'
#
loop_
_entity.id
_entity.type
_entity.pdbx_description
1 polymer ?
#
loop_
_entity_poly.entity_id
_entity_poly.type
_entity_poly.pdbx_seq_one_letter_code
_entity_poly.pdbx_strand_id
1 'polypeptide(L)'
;MEKAKTAECPVIWIQCATCTGCSVSALNSVSPSIKNVLIDEVIPGKHVNLRFQATVMAGAGDAVIEEMKDTSVREKGKYILVVEGAIPTTEKAADYGSIGEENEEPVSMIDRVETLGKDALAVVALGTCAAFGGIAAGSPNPAGCIGVGELFKKKGITTPLVNIPGCPPHPDWFIGTLAKVLLLGLPAPEEVDDYGRPKDFYGQLIHENCPRRAYFDEGKFAKKFGDPGCLNELGCKGPVTHADCPLRLWNGGVNWCIGSGSPCIGCVEPGFPDQLAPFYKKLTEDILPNIGSREEV
;
A
#
# COMPACT_ATOMS: atom_id res chain seq x y z
N MET A 1 0.45 42.84 0.52
CA MET A 1 0.41 41.56 1.26
C MET A 1 1.09 40.54 0.36
N GLU A 2 2.33 40.19 0.63
CA GLU A 2 3.01 39.08 -0.04
C GLU A 2 2.22 37.80 0.27
N LYS A 3 1.73 37.10 -0.77
CA LYS A 3 1.14 35.76 -0.55
C LYS A 3 2.24 34.88 0.03
N ALA A 4 2.02 34.35 1.20
CA ALA A 4 2.90 33.35 1.78
C ALA A 4 3.11 32.25 0.71
N LYS A 5 4.37 31.97 0.40
CA LYS A 5 4.72 30.97 -0.61
C LYS A 5 4.26 29.61 -0.10
N THR A 6 3.29 29.00 -0.76
CA THR A 6 2.81 27.66 -0.43
C THR A 6 3.97 26.68 -0.49
N ALA A 7 4.20 25.90 0.56
CA ALA A 7 5.24 24.90 0.58
C ALA A 7 4.78 23.70 -0.28
N GLU A 8 5.49 23.44 -1.35
CA GLU A 8 5.25 22.29 -2.23
C GLU A 8 5.96 21.04 -1.69
N CYS A 9 5.25 19.89 -1.71
CA CYS A 9 5.83 18.58 -1.47
C CYS A 9 5.86 17.83 -2.80
N PRO A 10 7.02 17.68 -3.45
CA PRO A 10 7.14 16.92 -4.69
C PRO A 10 6.87 15.44 -4.41
N VAL A 11 6.07 14.79 -5.26
CA VAL A 11 5.77 13.37 -5.21
C VAL A 11 6.13 12.72 -6.55
N ILE A 12 6.93 11.68 -6.49
CA ILE A 12 7.21 10.77 -7.60
C ILE A 12 6.50 9.46 -7.29
N TRP A 13 5.55 9.06 -8.11
CA TRP A 13 4.80 7.81 -7.94
C TRP A 13 5.09 6.87 -9.11
N ILE A 14 5.86 5.82 -8.82
CA ILE A 14 6.23 4.81 -9.81
C ILE A 14 5.37 3.55 -9.65
N GLN A 15 5.11 2.91 -10.77
CA GLN A 15 4.38 1.64 -10.86
C GLN A 15 5.35 0.54 -11.27
N CYS A 16 5.53 -0.45 -10.38
CA CYS A 16 6.31 -1.66 -10.62
C CYS A 16 5.38 -2.81 -11.09
N ALA A 17 5.61 -4.05 -10.67
CA ALA A 17 4.72 -5.17 -11.00
C ALA A 17 3.37 -5.01 -10.27
N THR A 18 2.45 -4.26 -10.87
CA THR A 18 1.17 -3.85 -10.31
C THR A 18 0.00 -4.12 -11.26
N CYS A 19 -1.20 -4.23 -10.69
CA CYS A 19 -2.46 -4.23 -11.44
C CYS A 19 -3.07 -2.82 -11.58
N THR A 20 -2.37 -1.76 -11.11
CA THR A 20 -2.87 -0.37 -11.04
C THR A 20 -4.05 -0.16 -10.06
N GLY A 21 -4.43 -1.19 -9.32
CA GLY A 21 -5.57 -1.14 -8.40
C GLY A 21 -5.39 -0.13 -7.26
N CYS A 22 -4.16 0.12 -6.81
CA CYS A 22 -3.89 1.11 -5.77
C CYS A 22 -4.11 2.54 -6.29
N SER A 23 -3.69 2.84 -7.54
CA SER A 23 -3.98 4.11 -8.22
C SER A 23 -5.48 4.31 -8.37
N VAL A 24 -6.22 3.30 -8.85
CA VAL A 24 -7.68 3.35 -9.00
C VAL A 24 -8.36 3.57 -7.65
N SER A 25 -7.90 2.90 -6.59
CA SER A 25 -8.42 3.11 -5.24
C SER A 25 -8.19 4.55 -4.77
N ALA A 26 -6.98 5.09 -4.93
CA ALA A 26 -6.67 6.47 -4.54
C ALA A 26 -7.57 7.49 -5.26
N LEU A 27 -7.89 7.26 -6.55
CA LEU A 27 -8.81 8.11 -7.32
C LEU A 27 -10.25 8.09 -6.77
N ASN A 28 -10.64 7.06 -6.01
CA ASN A 28 -11.95 6.97 -5.36
C ASN A 28 -12.01 7.67 -4.00
N SER A 29 -10.99 8.42 -3.60
CA SER A 29 -11.05 9.24 -2.38
C SER A 29 -12.17 10.26 -2.46
N VAL A 30 -12.99 10.33 -1.42
CA VAL A 30 -14.18 11.21 -1.36
C VAL A 30 -13.85 12.53 -0.68
N SER A 31 -13.16 12.48 0.47
CA SER A 31 -12.84 13.69 1.24
C SER A 31 -11.53 13.48 2.03
N PRO A 32 -10.44 14.18 1.64
CA PRO A 32 -10.33 15.02 0.44
C PRO A 32 -10.38 14.20 -0.85
N SER A 33 -10.99 14.72 -1.90
CA SER A 33 -10.95 14.09 -3.22
C SER A 33 -9.55 14.19 -3.82
N ILE A 34 -9.25 13.35 -4.82
CA ILE A 34 -7.96 13.41 -5.52
C ILE A 34 -7.70 14.80 -6.13
N LYS A 35 -8.75 15.50 -6.57
CA LYS A 35 -8.64 16.88 -7.03
C LYS A 35 -8.16 17.79 -5.91
N ASN A 36 -8.73 17.67 -4.72
CA ASN A 36 -8.29 18.47 -3.57
C ASN A 36 -6.82 18.18 -3.21
N VAL A 37 -6.41 16.92 -3.34
CA VAL A 37 -5.02 16.51 -3.02
C VAL A 37 -4.02 17.07 -4.03
N LEU A 38 -4.35 17.06 -5.33
CA LEU A 38 -3.41 17.38 -6.41
C LEU A 38 -3.49 18.85 -6.91
N ILE A 39 -4.65 19.49 -6.78
CA ILE A 39 -4.90 20.83 -7.34
C ILE A 39 -5.09 21.86 -6.25
N ASP A 40 -5.85 21.52 -5.21
CA ASP A 40 -6.11 22.41 -4.09
C ASP A 40 -5.00 22.24 -3.03
N GLU A 41 -5.00 23.06 -2.00
CA GLU A 41 -4.15 22.84 -0.85
C GLU A 41 -4.74 21.71 0.01
N VAL A 42 -4.01 20.60 0.19
CA VAL A 42 -4.42 19.51 1.10
C VAL A 42 -4.61 20.07 2.52
N ILE A 43 -3.75 21.03 2.84
CA ILE A 43 -3.73 21.76 4.10
C ILE A 43 -3.32 23.19 3.75
N PRO A 44 -3.92 24.22 4.40
CA PRO A 44 -3.55 25.60 4.15
C PRO A 44 -2.03 25.82 4.15
N GLY A 45 -1.49 26.32 3.05
CA GLY A 45 -0.05 26.58 2.86
C GLY A 45 0.78 25.35 2.46
N LYS A 46 0.18 24.16 2.24
CA LYS A 46 0.89 22.97 1.79
C LYS A 46 0.18 22.29 0.61
N HIS A 47 0.93 22.02 -0.44
CA HIS A 47 0.44 21.44 -1.68
C HIS A 47 1.23 20.18 -2.06
N VAL A 48 0.53 19.13 -2.48
CA VAL A 48 1.14 17.94 -3.09
C VAL A 48 1.39 18.24 -4.56
N ASN A 49 2.65 18.23 -4.96
CA ASN A 49 3.04 18.44 -6.35
C ASN A 49 3.40 17.08 -6.97
N LEU A 50 2.43 16.44 -7.64
CA LEU A 50 2.64 15.16 -8.32
C LEU A 50 3.47 15.39 -9.59
N ARG A 51 4.75 15.02 -9.54
CA ARG A 51 5.71 15.19 -10.62
C ARG A 51 5.71 14.04 -11.62
N PHE A 52 5.44 12.84 -11.16
CA PHE A 52 5.38 11.65 -12.00
C PHE A 52 4.33 10.67 -11.49
N GLN A 53 3.44 10.23 -12.37
CA GLN A 53 2.55 9.08 -12.19
C GLN A 53 2.02 8.65 -13.57
N ALA A 54 2.44 7.51 -14.04
CA ALA A 54 2.30 7.07 -15.42
C ALA A 54 0.83 6.97 -15.94
N THR A 55 -0.14 6.69 -15.05
CA THR A 55 -1.56 6.53 -15.45
C THR A 55 -2.41 7.77 -15.30
N VAL A 56 -1.92 8.81 -14.61
CA VAL A 56 -2.67 10.06 -14.34
C VAL A 56 -2.14 11.23 -15.15
N MET A 57 -0.83 11.28 -15.40
CA MET A 57 -0.23 12.37 -16.13
C MET A 57 -0.56 12.33 -17.63
N ALA A 58 -0.64 13.50 -18.25
CA ALA A 58 -0.93 13.61 -19.68
C ALA A 58 0.29 13.42 -20.59
N GLY A 59 1.50 13.54 -20.04
CA GLY A 59 2.76 13.38 -20.77
C GLY A 59 3.10 11.90 -21.00
N ALA A 60 4.00 11.65 -21.95
CA ALA A 60 4.51 10.32 -22.26
C ALA A 60 5.97 10.40 -22.79
N GLY A 61 6.66 9.24 -22.81
CA GLY A 61 8.01 9.09 -23.36
C GLY A 61 9.08 9.83 -22.56
N ASP A 62 10.13 10.25 -23.24
CA ASP A 62 11.34 10.83 -22.63
C ASP A 62 11.06 12.06 -21.77
N ALA A 63 10.17 12.93 -22.20
CA ALA A 63 9.87 14.17 -21.48
C ALA A 63 9.40 13.92 -20.03
N VAL A 64 8.63 12.87 -19.78
CA VAL A 64 8.15 12.54 -18.42
C VAL A 64 9.19 11.77 -17.62
N ILE A 65 10.04 11.00 -18.27
CA ILE A 65 11.18 10.35 -17.63
C ILE A 65 12.23 11.38 -17.23
N GLU A 66 12.47 12.38 -18.06
CA GLU A 66 13.34 13.53 -17.73
C GLU A 66 12.78 14.31 -16.54
N GLU A 67 11.48 14.64 -16.53
CA GLU A 67 10.88 15.35 -15.38
C GLU A 67 11.02 14.56 -14.07
N MET A 68 10.85 13.24 -14.11
CA MET A 68 11.06 12.35 -12.96
C MET A 68 12.52 12.43 -12.47
N LYS A 69 13.49 12.31 -13.40
CA LYS A 69 14.93 12.36 -13.11
C LYS A 69 15.33 13.73 -12.59
N ASP A 70 14.93 14.79 -13.27
CA ASP A 70 15.20 16.16 -12.87
C ASP A 70 14.64 16.47 -11.49
N THR A 71 13.42 16.00 -11.20
CA THR A 71 12.82 16.16 -9.87
C THR A 71 13.66 15.44 -8.81
N SER A 72 14.11 14.21 -9.08
CA SER A 72 14.93 13.47 -8.12
C SER A 72 16.25 14.16 -7.80
N VAL A 73 16.84 14.84 -8.77
CA VAL A 73 18.09 15.60 -8.59
C VAL A 73 17.84 16.94 -7.91
N ARG A 74 16.90 17.75 -8.41
CA ARG A 74 16.60 19.09 -7.88
C ARG A 74 16.02 19.06 -6.47
N GLU A 75 15.20 18.07 -6.17
CA GLU A 75 14.49 17.93 -4.90
C GLU A 75 15.06 16.77 -4.05
N LYS A 76 16.32 16.44 -4.23
CA LYS A 76 17.00 15.41 -3.45
C LYS A 76 16.80 15.63 -1.94
N GLY A 77 16.34 14.58 -1.25
CA GLY A 77 16.02 14.62 0.18
C GLY A 77 14.75 15.38 0.54
N LYS A 78 13.93 15.81 -0.44
CA LYS A 78 12.71 16.58 -0.19
C LYS A 78 11.46 15.98 -0.83
N TYR A 79 11.58 15.09 -1.81
CA TYR A 79 10.44 14.44 -2.45
C TYR A 79 10.03 13.17 -1.73
N ILE A 80 8.76 12.82 -1.82
CA ILE A 80 8.23 11.52 -1.41
C ILE A 80 8.19 10.60 -2.63
N LEU A 81 8.77 9.41 -2.50
CA LEU A 81 8.63 8.35 -3.48
C LEU A 81 7.46 7.45 -3.08
N VAL A 82 6.45 7.32 -3.96
CA VAL A 82 5.40 6.31 -3.83
C VAL A 82 5.72 5.16 -4.77
N VAL A 83 5.81 3.96 -4.23
CA VAL A 83 6.01 2.73 -5.00
C VAL A 83 4.73 1.91 -4.96
N GLU A 84 4.15 1.63 -6.13
CA GLU A 84 2.99 0.75 -6.31
C GLU A 84 3.42 -0.51 -7.03
N GLY A 85 3.05 -1.68 -6.48
CA GLY A 85 3.44 -2.97 -7.06
C GLY A 85 4.73 -3.56 -6.48
N ALA A 86 4.92 -4.86 -6.69
CA ALA A 86 6.11 -5.57 -6.25
C ALA A 86 7.31 -5.33 -7.18
N ILE A 87 8.50 -5.64 -6.70
CA ILE A 87 9.74 -5.37 -7.43
C ILE A 87 10.32 -6.70 -7.92
N PRO A 88 10.35 -6.96 -9.24
CA PRO A 88 11.05 -8.10 -9.82
C PRO A 88 12.55 -7.99 -9.55
N THR A 89 13.20 -9.11 -9.15
CA THR A 89 14.61 -9.10 -8.74
C THR A 89 15.49 -10.12 -9.47
N THR A 90 14.94 -10.86 -10.42
CA THR A 90 15.74 -11.79 -11.23
C THR A 90 16.77 -11.05 -12.08
N GLU A 91 17.79 -11.74 -12.57
CA GLU A 91 18.82 -11.17 -13.44
C GLU A 91 18.24 -10.50 -14.71
N LYS A 92 17.06 -10.94 -15.14
CA LYS A 92 16.31 -10.37 -16.26
C LYS A 92 15.13 -9.53 -15.77
N ALA A 93 15.30 -8.77 -14.69
CA ALA A 93 14.22 -7.97 -14.11
C ALA A 93 13.57 -7.01 -15.12
N ALA A 94 14.35 -6.46 -16.07
CA ALA A 94 13.83 -5.60 -17.13
C ALA A 94 12.87 -6.31 -18.10
N ASP A 95 12.99 -7.64 -18.27
CA ASP A 95 12.08 -8.43 -19.10
C ASP A 95 10.65 -8.48 -18.52
N TYR A 96 10.50 -8.26 -17.23
CA TYR A 96 9.19 -8.19 -16.55
C TYR A 96 8.57 -6.79 -16.55
N GLY A 97 9.30 -5.79 -17.04
CA GLY A 97 8.88 -4.41 -17.21
C GLY A 97 9.97 -3.41 -16.86
N SER A 98 9.88 -2.25 -17.48
CA SER A 98 10.79 -1.14 -17.30
C SER A 98 10.06 0.16 -16.96
N ILE A 99 10.79 1.10 -16.39
CA ILE A 99 10.31 2.47 -16.14
C ILE A 99 11.22 3.42 -16.91
N GLY A 100 10.88 3.62 -18.19
CA GLY A 100 11.65 4.40 -19.15
C GLY A 100 12.91 3.72 -19.64
N GLU A 101 13.66 4.44 -20.46
CA GLU A 101 14.90 4.00 -21.09
C GLU A 101 16.03 4.97 -20.74
N GLU A 102 17.27 4.48 -20.79
CA GLU A 102 18.48 5.27 -20.73
C GLU A 102 19.49 4.71 -21.74
N ASN A 103 19.99 5.58 -22.61
CA ASN A 103 20.88 5.19 -23.71
C ASN A 103 20.28 4.07 -24.59
N GLU A 104 18.99 4.15 -24.90
CA GLU A 104 18.25 3.16 -25.70
C GLU A 104 18.07 1.79 -25.01
N GLU A 105 18.41 1.67 -23.72
CA GLU A 105 18.24 0.45 -22.93
C GLU A 105 17.15 0.62 -21.89
N PRO A 106 16.25 -0.37 -21.69
CA PRO A 106 15.18 -0.29 -20.71
C PRO A 106 15.75 -0.29 -19.28
N VAL A 107 15.27 0.64 -18.45
CA VAL A 107 15.66 0.70 -17.05
C VAL A 107 14.69 -0.13 -16.21
N SER A 108 15.22 -1.12 -15.52
CA SER A 108 14.42 -2.04 -14.71
C SER A 108 13.71 -1.35 -13.55
N MET A 109 12.61 -1.96 -13.08
CA MET A 109 11.88 -1.47 -11.92
C MET A 109 12.76 -1.41 -10.68
N ILE A 110 13.62 -2.43 -10.48
CA ILE A 110 14.53 -2.48 -9.32
C ILE A 110 15.53 -1.32 -9.32
N ASP A 111 16.12 -0.99 -10.48
CA ASP A 111 17.09 0.10 -10.61
C ASP A 111 16.43 1.46 -10.34
N ARG A 112 15.19 1.66 -10.81
CA ARG A 112 14.44 2.88 -10.51
C ARG A 112 14.10 3.01 -9.04
N VAL A 113 13.60 1.95 -8.41
CA VAL A 113 13.28 1.98 -6.97
C VAL A 113 14.55 2.22 -6.15
N GLU A 114 15.66 1.57 -6.49
CA GLU A 114 16.94 1.75 -5.81
C GLU A 114 17.44 3.19 -5.93
N THR A 115 17.47 3.73 -7.15
CA THR A 115 17.99 5.08 -7.41
C THR A 115 17.12 6.15 -6.75
N LEU A 116 15.81 6.12 -7.00
CA LEU A 116 14.89 7.10 -6.45
C LEU A 116 14.74 6.94 -4.93
N GLY A 117 14.73 5.71 -4.43
CA GLY A 117 14.57 5.44 -3.00
C GLY A 117 15.71 5.96 -2.14
N LYS A 118 16.95 5.92 -2.62
CA LYS A 118 18.12 6.45 -1.89
C LYS A 118 18.05 7.95 -1.66
N ASP A 119 17.47 8.68 -2.60
CA ASP A 119 17.47 10.14 -2.62
C ASP A 119 16.15 10.76 -2.16
N ALA A 120 15.16 9.97 -1.82
CA ALA A 120 13.87 10.43 -1.31
C ALA A 120 13.95 10.92 0.14
N LEU A 121 13.07 11.85 0.53
CA LEU A 121 12.80 12.18 1.93
C LEU A 121 12.21 10.99 2.69
N ALA A 122 11.28 10.31 2.03
CA ALA A 122 10.62 9.12 2.53
C ALA A 122 10.06 8.30 1.36
N VAL A 123 9.79 7.03 1.62
CA VAL A 123 9.17 6.12 0.66
C VAL A 123 7.85 5.60 1.24
N VAL A 124 6.81 5.60 0.41
CA VAL A 124 5.52 4.98 0.70
C VAL A 124 5.36 3.76 -0.19
N ALA A 125 5.33 2.57 0.42
CA ALA A 125 4.97 1.34 -0.27
C ALA A 125 3.45 1.19 -0.28
N LEU A 126 2.83 1.50 -1.42
CA LEU A 126 1.38 1.55 -1.58
C LEU A 126 0.84 0.24 -2.13
N GLY A 127 0.03 -0.42 -1.33
CA GLY A 127 -0.51 -1.75 -1.62
C GLY A 127 0.33 -2.89 -1.08
N THR A 128 -0.29 -4.05 -0.86
CA THR A 128 0.38 -5.24 -0.32
C THR A 128 1.51 -5.74 -1.22
N CYS A 129 1.40 -5.52 -2.54
CA CYS A 129 2.48 -5.87 -3.47
C CYS A 129 3.75 -5.04 -3.20
N ALA A 130 3.63 -3.73 -3.05
CA ALA A 130 4.76 -2.87 -2.73
C ALA A 130 5.28 -3.08 -1.31
N ALA A 131 4.38 -3.28 -0.34
CA ALA A 131 4.75 -3.48 1.06
C ALA A 131 5.46 -4.83 1.30
N PHE A 132 4.91 -5.93 0.76
CA PHE A 132 5.29 -7.29 1.13
C PHE A 132 5.44 -8.27 -0.04
N GLY A 133 5.39 -7.79 -1.29
CA GLY A 133 5.40 -8.64 -2.49
C GLY A 133 4.01 -9.05 -2.98
N GLY A 134 3.07 -9.32 -2.08
CA GLY A 134 1.65 -9.56 -2.36
C GLY A 134 1.38 -10.62 -3.45
N ILE A 135 0.38 -10.36 -4.29
CA ILE A 135 -0.02 -11.31 -5.36
C ILE A 135 1.12 -11.56 -6.35
N ALA A 136 1.92 -10.54 -6.67
CA ALA A 136 3.03 -10.70 -7.62
C ALA A 136 4.14 -11.61 -7.09
N ALA A 137 4.34 -11.66 -5.76
CA ALA A 137 5.29 -12.57 -5.11
C ALA A 137 4.68 -13.93 -4.74
N GLY A 138 3.39 -14.13 -5.00
CA GLY A 138 2.72 -15.41 -4.76
C GLY A 138 3.38 -16.56 -5.52
N SER A 139 3.42 -17.75 -4.87
CA SER A 139 4.07 -18.95 -5.44
C SER A 139 3.52 -19.30 -6.83
N PRO A 140 4.38 -19.61 -7.81
CA PRO A 140 5.81 -19.94 -7.73
C PRO A 140 6.79 -18.74 -7.87
N ASN A 141 6.33 -17.51 -7.93
CA ASN A 141 7.13 -16.27 -8.00
C ASN A 141 8.30 -16.31 -9.03
N PRO A 142 8.03 -16.53 -10.31
CA PRO A 142 9.10 -16.70 -11.31
C PRO A 142 9.92 -15.43 -11.56
N ALA A 143 9.36 -14.25 -11.26
CA ALA A 143 10.04 -12.97 -11.38
C ALA A 143 10.88 -12.61 -10.15
N GLY A 144 10.84 -13.41 -9.07
CA GLY A 144 11.52 -13.10 -7.83
C GLY A 144 11.01 -11.78 -7.21
N CYS A 145 9.70 -11.52 -7.33
CA CYS A 145 9.09 -10.30 -6.80
C CYS A 145 9.21 -10.21 -5.30
N ILE A 146 9.59 -9.03 -4.80
CA ILE A 146 9.70 -8.71 -3.38
C ILE A 146 9.05 -7.36 -3.07
N GLY A 147 8.84 -7.07 -1.77
CA GLY A 147 8.44 -5.74 -1.30
C GLY A 147 9.60 -4.74 -1.21
N VAL A 148 9.24 -3.45 -1.10
CA VAL A 148 10.21 -2.34 -0.99
C VAL A 148 11.12 -2.51 0.23
N GLY A 149 10.55 -2.88 1.39
CA GLY A 149 11.33 -3.04 2.62
C GLY A 149 12.39 -4.13 2.52
N GLU A 150 12.08 -5.24 1.86
CA GLU A 150 13.03 -6.32 1.59
C GLU A 150 14.15 -5.85 0.64
N LEU A 151 13.80 -5.11 -0.41
CA LEU A 151 14.79 -4.52 -1.32
C LEU A 151 15.72 -3.57 -0.56
N PHE A 152 15.17 -2.68 0.26
CA PHE A 152 15.95 -1.72 1.02
C PHE A 152 16.93 -2.40 1.98
N LYS A 153 16.48 -3.45 2.67
CA LYS A 153 17.35 -4.28 3.54
C LYS A 153 18.49 -4.93 2.73
N LYS A 154 18.18 -5.53 1.56
CA LYS A 154 19.18 -6.16 0.68
C LYS A 154 20.20 -5.17 0.14
N LYS A 155 19.78 -3.92 -0.14
CA LYS A 155 20.63 -2.88 -0.74
C LYS A 155 21.24 -1.89 0.26
N GLY A 156 20.95 -2.05 1.56
CA GLY A 156 21.43 -1.16 2.61
C GLY A 156 20.88 0.27 2.50
N ILE A 157 19.65 0.42 1.97
CA ILE A 157 18.98 1.73 1.87
C ILE A 157 18.29 2.02 3.19
N THR A 158 18.59 3.18 3.77
CA THR A 158 18.10 3.59 5.10
C THR A 158 17.02 4.67 5.05
N THR A 159 16.55 5.02 3.87
CA THR A 159 15.45 5.98 3.68
C THR A 159 14.20 5.51 4.44
N PRO A 160 13.54 6.39 5.22
CA PRO A 160 12.33 6.03 5.94
C PRO A 160 11.25 5.44 5.02
N LEU A 161 10.66 4.34 5.44
CA LEU A 161 9.64 3.59 4.70
C LEU A 161 8.35 3.50 5.51
N VAL A 162 7.22 3.84 4.88
CA VAL A 162 5.88 3.63 5.43
C VAL A 162 5.13 2.65 4.54
N ASN A 163 4.65 1.56 5.12
CA ASN A 163 3.87 0.54 4.42
C ASN A 163 2.37 0.82 4.55
N ILE A 164 1.68 0.92 3.43
CA ILE A 164 0.22 1.08 3.35
C ILE A 164 -0.35 -0.11 2.56
N PRO A 165 -0.39 -1.31 3.18
CA PRO A 165 -0.87 -2.49 2.49
C PRO A 165 -2.38 -2.49 2.30
N GLY A 166 -2.83 -3.34 1.39
CA GLY A 166 -4.20 -3.57 0.98
C GLY A 166 -4.19 -4.01 -0.48
N CYS A 167 -5.20 -4.78 -0.92
CA CYS A 167 -5.27 -5.23 -2.31
C CYS A 167 -6.64 -4.90 -2.91
N PRO A 168 -6.83 -3.61 -3.27
CA PRO A 168 -5.99 -2.42 -3.01
C PRO A 168 -6.13 -1.88 -1.57
N PRO A 169 -5.28 -0.91 -1.12
CA PRO A 169 -5.48 -0.19 0.14
C PRO A 169 -6.67 0.76 0.06
N HIS A 170 -7.27 1.06 1.21
CA HIS A 170 -8.33 2.07 1.28
C HIS A 170 -7.81 3.45 0.88
N PRO A 171 -8.56 4.25 0.11
CA PRO A 171 -8.13 5.60 -0.29
C PRO A 171 -7.69 6.46 0.90
N ASP A 172 -8.47 6.46 1.98
CA ASP A 172 -8.19 7.27 3.17
C ASP A 172 -6.90 6.85 3.89
N TRP A 173 -6.50 5.58 3.82
CA TRP A 173 -5.23 5.14 4.41
C TRP A 173 -4.04 5.82 3.75
N PHE A 174 -4.08 5.92 2.42
CA PHE A 174 -3.05 6.60 1.65
C PHE A 174 -3.11 8.12 1.83
N ILE A 175 -4.25 8.73 1.57
CA ILE A 175 -4.43 10.18 1.62
C ILE A 175 -4.23 10.71 3.05
N GLY A 176 -4.77 9.99 4.06
CA GLY A 176 -4.60 10.33 5.47
C GLY A 176 -3.14 10.26 5.91
N THR A 177 -2.40 9.24 5.46
CA THR A 177 -0.96 9.13 5.74
C THR A 177 -0.18 10.27 5.09
N LEU A 178 -0.45 10.60 3.81
CA LEU A 178 0.19 11.74 3.15
C LEU A 178 -0.11 13.05 3.88
N ALA A 179 -1.36 13.29 4.24
CA ALA A 179 -1.77 14.49 4.98
C ALA A 179 -1.04 14.58 6.33
N LYS A 180 -0.95 13.46 7.07
CA LYS A 180 -0.24 13.39 8.35
C LYS A 180 1.25 13.68 8.18
N VAL A 181 1.89 13.10 7.18
CA VAL A 181 3.31 13.36 6.85
C VAL A 181 3.53 14.83 6.49
N LEU A 182 2.63 15.44 5.73
CA LEU A 182 2.73 16.87 5.39
C LEU A 182 2.55 17.79 6.60
N LEU A 183 1.67 17.42 7.55
CA LEU A 183 1.37 18.22 8.74
C LEU A 183 2.43 18.08 9.82
N LEU A 184 2.71 16.84 10.17
CA LEU A 184 3.43 16.47 11.40
C LEU A 184 4.82 15.92 11.12
N GLY A 185 5.14 15.62 9.86
CA GLY A 185 6.35 14.91 9.47
C GLY A 185 6.14 13.40 9.43
N LEU A 186 7.25 12.67 9.31
CA LEU A 186 7.24 11.20 9.26
C LEU A 186 6.72 10.62 10.56
N PRO A 187 5.98 9.49 10.50
CA PRO A 187 5.47 8.86 11.72
C PRO A 187 6.63 8.41 12.62
N ALA A 188 6.46 8.63 13.92
CA ALA A 188 7.38 8.13 14.91
C ALA A 188 7.31 6.58 15.02
N PRO A 189 8.36 5.90 15.51
CA PRO A 189 8.36 4.44 15.62
C PRO A 189 7.16 3.86 16.39
N GLU A 190 6.68 4.56 17.40
CA GLU A 190 5.50 4.18 18.19
C GLU A 190 4.17 4.33 17.45
N GLU A 191 4.13 5.12 16.39
CA GLU A 191 2.94 5.34 15.56
C GLU A 191 2.76 4.29 14.44
N VAL A 192 3.77 3.46 14.23
CA VAL A 192 3.72 2.33 13.29
C VAL A 192 3.80 1.01 14.02
N ASP A 193 3.32 -0.05 13.39
CA ASP A 193 3.49 -1.41 13.89
C ASP A 193 4.83 -2.02 13.43
N ASP A 194 5.07 -3.29 13.80
CA ASP A 194 6.31 -4.02 13.49
C ASP A 194 6.55 -4.20 11.98
N TYR A 195 5.52 -3.99 11.17
CA TYR A 195 5.56 -4.04 9.70
C TYR A 195 5.64 -2.66 9.05
N GLY A 196 5.82 -1.59 9.83
CA GLY A 196 5.87 -0.22 9.33
C GLY A 196 4.53 0.33 8.85
N ARG A 197 3.39 -0.25 9.31
CA ARG A 197 2.03 0.20 8.96
C ARG A 197 1.53 1.22 9.99
N PRO A 198 0.91 2.35 9.59
CA PRO A 198 0.35 3.32 10.53
C PRO A 198 -0.71 2.70 11.45
N LYS A 199 -0.51 2.75 12.77
CA LYS A 199 -1.45 2.20 13.77
C LYS A 199 -2.82 2.86 13.74
N ASP A 200 -2.93 4.07 13.20
CA ASP A 200 -4.22 4.76 12.99
C ASP A 200 -5.20 3.94 12.15
N PHE A 201 -4.67 3.10 11.25
CA PHE A 201 -5.45 2.28 10.32
C PHE A 201 -5.31 0.78 10.57
N TYR A 202 -4.13 0.35 11.03
CA TYR A 202 -3.77 -1.07 11.18
C TYR A 202 -3.55 -1.50 12.63
N GLY A 203 -3.91 -0.65 13.60
CA GLY A 203 -3.66 -0.92 15.02
C GLY A 203 -4.62 -1.92 15.66
N GLN A 204 -5.73 -2.27 15.00
CA GLN A 204 -6.78 -3.13 15.55
C GLN A 204 -7.14 -4.27 14.63
N LEU A 205 -7.51 -5.42 15.20
CA LEU A 205 -8.02 -6.54 14.43
C LEU A 205 -9.41 -6.25 13.87
N ILE A 206 -9.64 -6.63 12.61
CA ILE A 206 -10.97 -6.57 12.00
C ILE A 206 -12.03 -7.25 12.86
N HIS A 207 -11.68 -8.39 13.46
CA HIS A 207 -12.59 -9.19 14.28
C HIS A 207 -13.09 -8.45 15.53
N GLU A 208 -12.28 -7.58 16.12
CA GLU A 208 -12.65 -6.82 17.33
C GLU A 208 -13.79 -5.85 17.07
N ASN A 209 -13.82 -5.23 15.90
CA ASN A 209 -14.83 -4.24 15.50
C ASN A 209 -15.88 -4.78 14.52
N CYS A 210 -15.89 -6.09 14.28
CA CYS A 210 -16.79 -6.68 13.30
C CYS A 210 -18.24 -6.69 13.83
N PRO A 211 -19.23 -6.16 13.08
CA PRO A 211 -20.64 -6.21 13.48
C PRO A 211 -21.20 -7.64 13.67
N ARG A 212 -20.49 -8.64 13.11
CA ARG A 212 -20.84 -10.06 13.29
C ARG A 212 -20.15 -10.71 14.49
N ARG A 213 -19.43 -9.95 15.34
CA ARG A 213 -18.70 -10.45 16.51
C ARG A 213 -19.63 -11.16 17.50
N ALA A 214 -20.81 -10.61 17.77
CA ALA A 214 -21.78 -11.24 18.67
C ALA A 214 -22.16 -12.67 18.24
N TYR A 215 -22.32 -12.91 16.93
CA TYR A 215 -22.56 -14.27 16.44
C TYR A 215 -21.40 -15.22 16.70
N PHE A 216 -20.14 -14.73 16.64
CA PHE A 216 -18.98 -15.55 16.98
C PHE A 216 -19.00 -15.95 18.45
N ASP A 217 -19.24 -14.98 19.34
CA ASP A 217 -19.28 -15.20 20.80
C ASP A 217 -20.43 -16.13 21.21
N GLU A 218 -21.54 -16.13 20.46
CA GLU A 218 -22.67 -17.03 20.65
C GLU A 218 -22.52 -18.41 19.93
N GLY A 219 -21.40 -18.64 19.22
CA GLY A 219 -21.17 -19.85 18.44
C GLY A 219 -22.08 -20.01 17.21
N LYS A 220 -22.66 -18.90 16.72
CA LYS A 220 -23.56 -18.89 15.55
C LYS A 220 -22.78 -18.61 14.27
N PHE A 221 -22.49 -19.65 13.52
CA PHE A 221 -21.68 -19.55 12.29
C PHE A 221 -22.53 -19.77 11.04
N ALA A 222 -22.30 -18.95 10.02
CA ALA A 222 -22.83 -19.16 8.67
C ALA A 222 -22.27 -20.45 8.07
N LYS A 223 -23.13 -21.24 7.42
CA LYS A 223 -22.76 -22.53 6.80
C LYS A 223 -22.56 -22.41 5.29
N LYS A 224 -23.19 -21.42 4.67
CA LYS A 224 -23.04 -21.08 3.25
C LYS A 224 -23.11 -19.56 3.09
N PHE A 225 -22.69 -19.06 1.93
CA PHE A 225 -22.83 -17.65 1.60
C PHE A 225 -24.29 -17.21 1.63
N GLY A 226 -24.54 -16.05 2.24
CA GLY A 226 -25.87 -15.50 2.45
C GLY A 226 -26.55 -15.89 3.76
N ASP A 227 -26.04 -16.88 4.48
CA ASP A 227 -26.57 -17.24 5.80
C ASP A 227 -26.30 -16.13 6.83
N PRO A 228 -27.18 -15.94 7.81
CA PRO A 228 -26.88 -15.15 8.99
C PRO A 228 -25.78 -15.84 9.83
N GLY A 229 -25.01 -15.03 10.59
CA GLY A 229 -23.99 -15.56 11.49
C GLY A 229 -22.57 -15.07 11.15
N CYS A 230 -21.60 -15.49 11.96
CA CYS A 230 -20.20 -15.20 11.74
C CYS A 230 -19.65 -16.02 10.56
N LEU A 231 -18.83 -15.39 9.70
CA LEU A 231 -18.25 -16.02 8.51
C LEU A 231 -16.98 -16.84 8.79
N ASN A 232 -16.63 -17.09 10.06
CA ASN A 232 -15.42 -17.81 10.43
C ASN A 232 -15.34 -19.21 9.80
N GLU A 233 -16.45 -19.95 9.82
CA GLU A 233 -16.52 -21.30 9.21
C GLU A 233 -16.45 -21.27 7.68
N LEU A 234 -16.68 -20.12 7.07
CA LEU A 234 -16.50 -19.88 5.64
C LEU A 234 -15.10 -19.33 5.30
N GLY A 235 -14.16 -19.36 6.24
CA GLY A 235 -12.77 -19.02 6.00
C GLY A 235 -12.41 -17.54 6.20
N CYS A 236 -13.21 -16.79 6.98
CA CYS A 236 -12.93 -15.41 7.28
C CYS A 236 -11.59 -15.26 8.04
N LYS A 237 -10.69 -14.43 7.51
CA LYS A 237 -9.38 -14.10 8.09
C LYS A 237 -9.43 -12.90 9.05
N GLY A 238 -10.62 -12.37 9.35
CA GLY A 238 -10.80 -11.24 10.27
C GLY A 238 -10.10 -11.37 11.62
N PRO A 239 -10.05 -12.57 12.26
CA PRO A 239 -9.33 -12.78 13.52
C PRO A 239 -7.83 -12.56 13.49
N VAL A 240 -7.20 -12.54 12.31
CA VAL A 240 -5.75 -12.38 12.12
C VAL A 240 -5.40 -11.20 11.22
N THR A 241 -6.37 -10.35 10.89
CA THR A 241 -6.21 -9.23 9.96
C THR A 241 -6.36 -7.91 10.69
N HIS A 242 -5.34 -7.05 10.57
CA HIS A 242 -5.29 -5.73 11.20
C HIS A 242 -5.69 -4.62 10.24
N ALA A 243 -6.91 -4.12 10.35
CA ALA A 243 -7.38 -2.96 9.59
C ALA A 243 -8.67 -2.38 10.18
N ASP A 244 -8.96 -1.13 9.89
CA ASP A 244 -10.16 -0.42 10.33
C ASP A 244 -11.36 -0.56 9.36
N CYS A 245 -11.33 -1.53 8.43
CA CYS A 245 -12.39 -1.77 7.45
C CYS A 245 -13.82 -1.79 8.01
N PRO A 246 -14.09 -2.42 9.19
CA PRO A 246 -15.45 -2.43 9.76
C PRO A 246 -15.92 -1.07 10.25
N LEU A 247 -15.01 -0.18 10.60
CA LEU A 247 -15.29 1.17 11.12
C LEU A 247 -15.35 2.19 10.00
N ARG A 248 -14.37 2.14 9.08
CA ARG A 248 -14.25 3.09 7.98
C ARG A 248 -15.22 2.80 6.85
N LEU A 249 -15.46 1.53 6.55
CA LEU A 249 -16.19 1.05 5.38
C LEU A 249 -15.52 1.48 4.07
N TRP A 250 -16.03 1.03 2.93
CA TRP A 250 -15.51 1.31 1.59
C TRP A 250 -16.55 2.08 0.77
N ASN A 251 -16.14 2.62 -0.38
CA ASN A 251 -17.01 3.32 -1.33
C ASN A 251 -17.78 4.49 -0.68
N GLY A 252 -17.07 5.34 0.06
CA GLY A 252 -17.68 6.49 0.75
C GLY A 252 -18.52 6.09 1.96
N GLY A 253 -18.16 5.01 2.64
CA GLY A 253 -18.83 4.57 3.88
C GLY A 253 -20.06 3.68 3.64
N VAL A 254 -20.21 3.12 2.44
CA VAL A 254 -21.41 2.34 2.09
C VAL A 254 -21.34 0.91 2.60
N ASN A 255 -20.22 0.21 2.40
CA ASN A 255 -20.10 -1.21 2.74
C ASN A 255 -18.64 -1.67 2.82
N TRP A 256 -18.42 -2.93 3.14
CA TRP A 256 -17.12 -3.59 3.20
C TRP A 256 -17.26 -5.10 2.97
N CYS A 257 -16.15 -5.84 2.89
CA CYS A 257 -16.16 -7.26 2.50
C CYS A 257 -17.16 -8.11 3.31
N ILE A 258 -17.04 -8.11 4.65
CA ILE A 258 -17.92 -8.93 5.52
C ILE A 258 -19.35 -8.37 5.54
N GLY A 259 -19.52 -7.05 5.44
CA GLY A 259 -20.82 -6.41 5.30
C GLY A 259 -21.56 -6.87 4.04
N SER A 260 -20.82 -7.09 2.95
CA SER A 260 -21.34 -7.64 1.68
C SER A 260 -21.51 -9.17 1.69
N GLY A 261 -21.20 -9.85 2.82
CA GLY A 261 -21.34 -11.30 2.95
C GLY A 261 -20.12 -12.10 2.48
N SER A 262 -19.01 -11.44 2.10
CA SER A 262 -17.77 -12.11 1.74
C SER A 262 -16.83 -12.20 2.96
N PRO A 263 -16.25 -13.38 3.27
CA PRO A 263 -15.23 -13.51 4.30
C PRO A 263 -14.05 -12.58 4.02
N CYS A 264 -13.43 -12.03 5.07
CA CYS A 264 -12.15 -11.33 4.94
C CYS A 264 -11.08 -12.31 4.44
N ILE A 265 -10.27 -11.89 3.48
CA ILE A 265 -9.17 -12.69 2.92
C ILE A 265 -7.79 -12.29 3.45
N GLY A 266 -7.71 -11.31 4.36
CA GLY A 266 -6.46 -10.87 4.96
C GLY A 266 -5.55 -10.05 4.04
N CYS A 267 -6.11 -9.30 3.12
CA CYS A 267 -5.37 -8.64 2.02
C CYS A 267 -4.33 -7.58 2.46
N VAL A 268 -4.28 -7.22 3.72
CA VAL A 268 -3.33 -6.25 4.31
C VAL A 268 -2.17 -6.92 5.05
N GLU A 269 -2.22 -8.25 5.22
CA GLU A 269 -1.23 -8.96 6.02
C GLU A 269 0.02 -9.36 5.21
N PRO A 270 1.20 -9.40 5.83
CA PRO A 270 2.45 -9.75 5.15
C PRO A 270 2.43 -11.10 4.43
N GLY A 271 1.74 -12.10 5.01
CA GLY A 271 1.61 -13.44 4.43
C GLY A 271 0.60 -13.57 3.29
N PHE A 272 -0.07 -12.48 2.88
CA PHE A 272 -1.02 -12.51 1.76
C PHE A 272 -0.27 -12.57 0.40
N PRO A 273 -0.66 -13.47 -0.55
CA PRO A 273 -1.83 -14.38 -0.46
C PRO A 273 -1.55 -15.76 0.15
N ASP A 274 -0.33 -16.26 0.09
CA ASP A 274 0.00 -17.69 0.21
C ASP A 274 -0.29 -18.27 1.61
N GLN A 275 0.09 -17.58 2.67
CA GLN A 275 -0.15 -18.03 4.05
C GLN A 275 -1.63 -17.95 4.45
N LEU A 276 -2.44 -17.18 3.72
CA LEU A 276 -3.86 -17.00 3.99
C LEU A 276 -4.75 -17.78 3.04
N ALA A 277 -4.16 -18.39 2.02
CA ALA A 277 -4.83 -19.31 1.10
C ALA A 277 -5.01 -20.71 1.75
N PRO A 278 -6.05 -21.43 1.35
CA PRO A 278 -7.16 -21.03 0.48
C PRO A 278 -8.15 -20.11 1.22
N PHE A 279 -8.59 -19.05 0.55
CA PHE A 279 -9.33 -17.95 1.17
C PHE A 279 -10.68 -18.33 1.81
N TYR A 280 -11.33 -19.35 1.30
CA TYR A 280 -12.66 -19.77 1.74
C TYR A 280 -12.62 -21.06 2.55
N LYS A 281 -11.51 -21.34 3.22
CA LYS A 281 -11.36 -22.39 4.21
C LYS A 281 -11.08 -21.79 5.58
N LYS A 282 -11.67 -22.41 6.62
CA LYS A 282 -11.42 -22.02 8.01
C LYS A 282 -9.93 -22.03 8.31
N LEU A 283 -9.47 -21.05 9.09
CA LEU A 283 -8.12 -21.07 9.65
C LEU A 283 -7.98 -22.30 10.54
N THR A 284 -6.94 -23.09 10.28
CA THR A 284 -6.54 -24.21 11.14
C THR A 284 -5.48 -23.74 12.12
N GLU A 285 -5.29 -24.49 13.21
CA GLU A 285 -4.24 -24.18 14.19
C GLU A 285 -2.84 -24.16 13.57
N ASP A 286 -2.63 -24.87 12.48
CA ASP A 286 -1.36 -24.89 11.72
C ASP A 286 -1.06 -23.57 10.99
N ILE A 287 -2.09 -22.75 10.71
CA ILE A 287 -1.94 -21.45 10.04
C ILE A 287 -1.75 -20.31 11.07
N LEU A 288 -2.37 -20.43 12.25
CA LEU A 288 -2.35 -19.40 13.29
C LEU A 288 -0.94 -19.10 13.84
N PRO A 289 -0.04 -20.07 14.07
CA PRO A 289 1.31 -19.80 14.57
C PRO A 289 2.17 -19.00 13.59
N ASN A 290 1.98 -19.19 12.30
CA ASN A 290 2.77 -18.53 11.26
C ASN A 290 2.36 -17.07 11.01
N ILE A 291 1.17 -16.67 11.46
CA ILE A 291 0.66 -15.28 11.33
C ILE A 291 1.00 -14.46 12.57
N GLY A 292 1.28 -15.11 13.70
CA GLY A 292 1.49 -14.46 15.00
C GLY A 292 2.90 -14.51 15.57
N SER A 293 3.82 -15.30 14.99
CA SER A 293 5.19 -15.37 15.49
C SER A 293 6.04 -14.23 14.94
N ARG A 294 6.28 -13.25 15.77
CA ARG A 294 7.08 -12.04 15.49
C ARG A 294 8.59 -12.26 15.41
N GLU A 295 9.07 -13.50 15.35
CA GLU A 295 10.50 -13.81 15.52
C GLU A 295 11.28 -14.08 14.22
N GLU A 296 10.63 -14.15 13.03
CA GLU A 296 11.36 -14.47 11.80
C GLU A 296 10.79 -13.74 10.56
N VAL A 297 10.90 -12.39 10.52
CA VAL A 297 10.88 -11.66 9.25
C VAL A 297 11.92 -10.54 9.25
#